data_0cb9b2b155c9758b16651966a64765f5
#
_entry.id   0cb9b2b155c9758b16651966a64765f5
#
_cell.length_a   1.000
_cell.length_b   1.000
_cell.length_c   1.000
_cell.angle_alpha   90.00
_cell.angle_beta   90.00
_cell.angle_gamma   90.00
#
_symmetry.space_group_name_H-M   'P 1'
#
loop_
_entity.id
_entity.type
_entity.pdbx_description
1 polymer ?
#
loop_
_entity_poly.entity_id
_entity_poly.type
_entity_poly.pdbx_seq_one_letter_code
_entity_poly.pdbx_strand_id
1 'polypeptide(L)'
;MLALRLYGANDIRLVDIPVPEINDDEILLKTQAAALCGTDIRMWKNGKDGVDADHPLTLGHEFAGVIEKVGKNVPFYQKGMRVTLQPNIGCGICDRCVDGKYHLCDDYRAFGINMDGAFAEYVKIPADAVIRGNLAVIPDNISPAEAAVVEPMSCAYNGFT
;
A
#
# COMPACT_ATOMS: atom_id res chain seq x y z
N MET A 1 -6.73 -1.82 16.07
CA MET A 1 -6.46 -0.62 15.26
C MET A 1 -7.67 -0.23 14.45
N LEU A 2 -7.90 1.08 14.24
CA LEU A 2 -8.96 1.51 13.34
C LEU A 2 -8.56 1.30 11.87
N ALA A 3 -9.51 0.82 11.07
CA ALA A 3 -9.37 0.64 9.63
C ALA A 3 -10.69 0.95 8.91
N LEU A 4 -10.59 1.60 7.76
CA LEU A 4 -11.72 1.87 6.88
C LEU A 4 -11.79 0.75 5.84
N ARG A 5 -12.81 -0.11 5.94
CA ARG A 5 -12.93 -1.32 5.12
C ARG A 5 -14.16 -1.31 4.24
N LEU A 6 -13.99 -1.76 3.00
CA LEU A 6 -15.04 -2.03 2.03
C LEU A 6 -15.62 -3.42 2.27
N TYR A 7 -16.93 -3.53 2.37
CA TYR A 7 -17.70 -4.77 2.55
C TYR A 7 -18.59 -5.11 1.35
N GLY A 8 -18.60 -4.24 0.34
CA GLY A 8 -19.38 -4.36 -0.88
C GLY A 8 -19.76 -2.99 -1.43
N ALA A 9 -20.57 -2.96 -2.49
CA ALA A 9 -21.00 -1.70 -3.12
C ALA A 9 -21.77 -0.82 -2.12
N ASN A 10 -21.34 0.43 -1.99
CA ASN A 10 -21.87 1.44 -1.06
C ASN A 10 -21.75 1.06 0.44
N ASP A 11 -20.95 0.07 0.79
CA ASP A 11 -20.78 -0.38 2.17
C ASP A 11 -19.30 -0.25 2.59
N ILE A 12 -18.96 0.92 3.15
CA ILE A 12 -17.68 1.19 3.79
C ILE A 12 -17.94 1.40 5.29
N ARG A 13 -17.12 0.75 6.12
CA ARG A 13 -17.24 0.81 7.58
C ARG A 13 -15.89 1.15 8.22
N LEU A 14 -15.92 2.03 9.23
CA LEU A 14 -14.79 2.20 10.14
C LEU A 14 -14.93 1.14 11.24
N VAL A 15 -13.94 0.26 11.33
CA VAL A 15 -13.95 -0.90 12.22
C VAL A 15 -12.66 -0.99 13.01
N ASP A 16 -12.73 -1.61 14.19
CA ASP A 16 -11.56 -1.99 14.97
C ASP A 16 -11.14 -3.42 14.62
N ILE A 17 -9.91 -3.57 14.16
CA ILE A 17 -9.31 -4.85 13.77
C ILE A 17 -7.97 -5.06 14.49
N PRO A 18 -7.47 -6.29 14.63
CA PRO A 18 -6.12 -6.53 15.15
C PRO A 18 -5.05 -5.79 14.34
N VAL A 19 -4.00 -5.31 15.02
CA VAL A 19 -2.79 -4.84 14.32
C VAL A 19 -2.15 -6.04 13.62
N PRO A 20 -1.77 -5.92 12.33
CA PRO A 20 -1.14 -7.03 11.62
C PRO A 20 0.16 -7.50 12.27
N GLU A 21 0.31 -8.80 12.42
CA GLU A 21 1.59 -9.37 12.80
C GLU A 21 2.50 -9.48 11.58
N ILE A 22 3.79 -9.23 11.77
CA ILE A 22 4.82 -9.35 10.75
C ILE A 22 5.74 -10.53 11.05
N ASN A 23 6.23 -11.16 9.99
CA ASN A 23 7.28 -12.14 10.07
C ASN A 23 8.68 -11.50 9.95
N ASP A 24 9.72 -12.36 9.87
CA ASP A 24 11.11 -11.93 9.88
C ASP A 24 11.54 -11.12 8.63
N ASP A 25 10.78 -11.14 7.57
CA ASP A 25 11.11 -10.52 6.27
C ASP A 25 10.19 -9.34 5.91
N GLU A 26 9.29 -8.96 6.82
CA GLU A 26 8.23 -7.97 6.60
C GLU A 26 8.44 -6.70 7.42
N ILE A 27 7.71 -5.65 7.07
CA ILE A 27 7.69 -4.37 7.80
C ILE A 27 6.27 -4.06 8.27
N LEU A 28 6.13 -3.55 9.49
CA LEU A 28 4.92 -2.89 9.96
C LEU A 28 5.11 -1.38 9.82
N LEU A 29 4.28 -0.76 8.99
CA LEU A 29 4.25 0.69 8.80
C LEU A 29 3.11 1.30 9.60
N LYS A 30 3.39 2.36 10.35
CA LYS A 30 2.36 3.23 10.94
C LYS A 30 2.01 4.32 9.96
N THR A 31 0.77 4.33 9.47
CA THR A 31 0.29 5.34 8.52
C THR A 31 0.30 6.73 9.16
N GLN A 32 0.85 7.72 8.44
CA GLN A 32 0.87 9.12 8.85
C GLN A 32 -0.03 9.99 7.97
N ALA A 33 -0.14 9.63 6.70
CA ALA A 33 -1.02 10.27 5.74
C ALA A 33 -1.42 9.26 4.65
N ALA A 34 -2.65 9.37 4.18
CA ALA A 34 -3.14 8.65 3.02
C ALA A 34 -4.06 9.55 2.21
N ALA A 35 -3.99 9.48 0.88
CA ALA A 35 -4.82 10.23 -0.04
C ALA A 35 -5.91 9.34 -0.65
N LEU A 36 -7.01 9.96 -1.04
CA LEU A 36 -8.16 9.29 -1.62
C LEU A 36 -8.06 9.32 -3.15
N CYS A 37 -7.98 8.16 -3.77
CA CYS A 37 -7.97 7.99 -5.21
C CYS A 37 -9.38 7.85 -5.80
N GLY A 38 -9.53 8.21 -7.07
CA GLY A 38 -10.74 7.90 -7.83
C GLY A 38 -11.06 6.40 -7.91
N THR A 39 -10.05 5.55 -7.78
CA THR A 39 -10.20 4.09 -7.68
C THR A 39 -10.94 3.66 -6.42
N ASP A 40 -10.64 4.27 -5.27
CA ASP A 40 -11.33 3.99 -4.01
C ASP A 40 -12.83 4.34 -4.12
N ILE A 41 -13.14 5.49 -4.72
CA ILE A 41 -14.52 5.93 -4.97
C ILE A 41 -15.26 4.96 -5.90
N ARG A 42 -14.58 4.50 -6.96
CA ARG A 42 -15.16 3.54 -7.92
C ARG A 42 -15.46 2.20 -7.24
N MET A 43 -14.53 1.68 -6.44
CA MET A 43 -14.72 0.43 -5.69
C MET A 43 -15.83 0.57 -4.64
N TRP A 44 -15.89 1.71 -3.95
CA TRP A 44 -17.01 1.97 -3.05
C TRP A 44 -18.36 1.96 -3.77
N LYS A 45 -18.51 2.68 -4.90
CA LYS A 45 -19.79 2.77 -5.61
C LYS A 45 -20.25 1.46 -6.24
N ASN A 46 -19.31 0.74 -6.85
CA ASN A 46 -19.64 -0.40 -7.71
C ASN A 46 -19.37 -1.76 -7.04
N GLY A 47 -18.73 -1.77 -5.87
CA GLY A 47 -18.17 -2.97 -5.29
C GLY A 47 -16.87 -3.39 -6.00
N LYS A 48 -16.32 -4.51 -5.56
CA LYS A 48 -15.14 -5.15 -6.15
C LYS A 48 -15.29 -6.66 -6.04
N ASP A 49 -14.96 -7.36 -7.12
CA ASP A 49 -14.97 -8.82 -7.14
C ASP A 49 -14.06 -9.39 -6.03
N GLY A 50 -14.57 -10.37 -5.29
CA GLY A 50 -13.90 -11.00 -4.16
C GLY A 50 -13.93 -10.18 -2.86
N VAL A 51 -14.65 -9.06 -2.83
CA VAL A 51 -14.87 -8.24 -1.62
C VAL A 51 -16.34 -8.33 -1.22
N ASP A 52 -16.58 -8.85 -0.02
CA ASP A 52 -17.90 -9.04 0.58
C ASP A 52 -17.82 -8.92 2.12
N ALA A 53 -18.90 -9.29 2.80
CA ALA A 53 -18.98 -9.22 4.26
C ALA A 53 -18.01 -10.18 4.98
N ASP A 54 -17.65 -11.29 4.36
CA ASP A 54 -16.72 -12.29 4.91
C ASP A 54 -15.27 -11.99 4.53
N HIS A 55 -15.07 -11.30 3.42
CA HIS A 55 -13.75 -10.94 2.86
C HIS A 55 -13.65 -9.43 2.60
N PRO A 56 -13.73 -8.58 3.65
CA PRO A 56 -13.66 -7.14 3.49
C PRO A 56 -12.22 -6.68 3.20
N LEU A 57 -12.08 -5.59 2.42
CA LEU A 57 -10.81 -5.02 2.01
C LEU A 57 -10.58 -3.65 2.64
N THR A 58 -9.43 -3.44 3.27
CA THR A 58 -8.96 -2.11 3.66
C THR A 58 -8.49 -1.35 2.41
N LEU A 59 -9.09 -0.19 2.11
CA LEU A 59 -8.75 0.63 0.95
C LEU A 59 -7.49 1.49 1.19
N GLY A 60 -7.12 2.30 0.19
CA GLY A 60 -6.04 3.28 0.23
C GLY A 60 -4.71 2.74 -0.29
N HIS A 61 -4.21 3.34 -1.37
CA HIS A 61 -2.96 2.96 -2.03
C HIS A 61 -1.99 4.13 -2.24
N GLU A 62 -2.41 5.33 -1.90
CA GLU A 62 -1.62 6.56 -1.93
C GLU A 62 -1.28 6.94 -0.49
N PHE A 63 -0.10 6.56 0.02
CA PHE A 63 0.18 6.74 1.44
C PHE A 63 1.65 6.91 1.80
N ALA A 64 1.87 7.46 2.98
CA ALA A 64 3.17 7.60 3.61
C ALA A 64 3.07 7.31 5.11
N GLY A 65 4.14 6.85 5.70
CA GLY A 65 4.16 6.50 7.11
C GLY A 65 5.56 6.40 7.71
N VAL A 66 5.58 5.97 8.97
CA VAL A 66 6.79 5.71 9.73
C VAL A 66 6.88 4.20 10.01
N ILE A 67 8.04 3.64 9.81
CA ILE A 67 8.31 2.24 10.10
C ILE A 67 8.22 2.02 11.61
N GLU A 68 7.25 1.23 12.07
CA GLU A 68 7.02 0.91 13.47
C GLU A 68 7.79 -0.35 13.90
N LYS A 69 7.83 -1.37 13.05
CA LYS A 69 8.53 -2.62 13.32
C LYS A 69 9.16 -3.16 12.03
N VAL A 70 10.34 -3.76 12.16
CA VAL A 70 11.09 -4.35 11.05
C VAL A 70 11.40 -5.80 11.40
N GLY A 71 11.18 -6.70 10.46
CA GLY A 71 11.57 -8.10 10.57
C GLY A 71 13.10 -8.25 10.60
N LYS A 72 13.62 -9.25 11.30
CA LYS A 72 15.06 -9.41 11.55
C LYS A 72 15.93 -9.62 10.30
N ASN A 73 15.33 -10.10 9.20
CA ASN A 73 16.02 -10.36 7.95
C ASN A 73 15.94 -9.19 6.96
N VAL A 74 15.17 -8.13 7.28
CA VAL A 74 14.96 -6.98 6.40
C VAL A 74 16.23 -6.12 6.40
N PRO A 75 16.91 -5.96 5.24
CA PRO A 75 18.07 -5.08 5.13
C PRO A 75 17.65 -3.62 4.95
N PHE A 76 18.53 -2.70 5.27
CA PHE A 76 18.47 -1.25 4.98
C PHE A 76 17.38 -0.45 5.67
N TYR A 77 16.26 -1.05 6.07
CA TYR A 77 15.18 -0.33 6.75
C TYR A 77 15.28 -0.46 8.27
N GLN A 78 14.91 0.60 8.98
CA GLN A 78 14.96 0.66 10.43
C GLN A 78 13.69 1.30 10.98
N LYS A 79 13.31 0.94 12.21
CA LYS A 79 12.24 1.62 12.96
C LYS A 79 12.52 3.12 13.02
N GLY A 80 11.47 3.90 12.76
CA GLY A 80 11.52 5.36 12.75
C GLY A 80 11.78 5.97 11.37
N MET A 81 12.21 5.20 10.38
CA MET A 81 12.35 5.70 9.01
C MET A 81 10.99 6.09 8.44
N ARG A 82 10.96 7.22 7.73
CA ARG A 82 9.79 7.74 7.03
C ARG A 82 9.82 7.23 5.59
N VAL A 83 8.74 6.59 5.15
CA VAL A 83 8.67 6.00 3.81
C VAL A 83 7.32 6.27 3.15
N THR A 84 7.34 6.38 1.82
CA THR A 84 6.20 6.23 0.94
C THR A 84 6.36 4.97 0.10
N LEU A 85 5.34 4.58 -0.64
CA LEU A 85 5.32 3.28 -1.30
C LEU A 85 4.81 3.36 -2.73
N GLN A 86 5.44 2.58 -3.62
CA GLN A 86 4.83 2.18 -4.87
C GLN A 86 3.84 1.04 -4.58
N PRO A 87 2.53 1.21 -4.82
CA PRO A 87 1.53 0.24 -4.37
C PRO A 87 1.53 -1.07 -5.16
N ASN A 88 2.02 -1.07 -6.41
CA ASN A 88 1.99 -2.22 -7.31
C ASN A 88 3.18 -3.14 -7.06
N ILE A 89 2.89 -4.41 -6.75
CA ILE A 89 3.89 -5.46 -6.51
C ILE A 89 3.73 -6.51 -7.61
N GLY A 90 4.69 -6.58 -8.53
CA GLY A 90 4.72 -7.61 -9.57
C GLY A 90 5.30 -8.95 -9.07
N CYS A 91 5.25 -10.02 -9.87
CA CYS A 91 5.86 -11.31 -9.54
C CYS A 91 7.39 -11.29 -9.51
N GLY A 92 8.01 -10.27 -10.14
CA GLY A 92 9.46 -10.05 -10.19
C GLY A 92 10.24 -10.87 -11.22
N ILE A 93 9.61 -11.83 -11.89
CA ILE A 93 10.29 -12.79 -12.78
C ILE A 93 9.76 -12.83 -14.22
N CYS A 94 8.55 -12.31 -14.49
CA CYS A 94 8.04 -12.26 -15.87
C CYS A 94 8.69 -11.10 -16.65
N ASP A 95 8.62 -11.16 -17.98
CA ASP A 95 9.22 -10.16 -18.87
C ASP A 95 8.78 -8.74 -18.54
N ARG A 96 7.51 -8.54 -18.20
CA ARG A 96 6.97 -7.24 -17.79
C ARG A 96 7.61 -6.71 -16.51
N CYS A 97 7.86 -7.60 -15.54
CA CYS A 97 8.53 -7.22 -14.29
C CYS A 97 10.01 -6.94 -14.50
N VAL A 98 10.70 -7.73 -15.32
CA VAL A 98 12.10 -7.52 -15.70
C VAL A 98 12.27 -6.17 -16.41
N ASP A 99 11.31 -5.78 -17.24
CA ASP A 99 11.22 -4.47 -17.89
C ASP A 99 10.81 -3.31 -16.96
N GLY A 100 10.57 -3.56 -15.67
CA GLY A 100 10.10 -2.54 -14.72
C GLY A 100 8.61 -2.18 -14.82
N LYS A 101 7.85 -2.92 -15.63
CA LYS A 101 6.41 -2.69 -15.86
C LYS A 101 5.54 -3.53 -14.92
N TYR A 102 5.74 -3.41 -13.60
CA TYR A 102 5.05 -4.21 -12.58
C TYR A 102 3.52 -4.12 -12.65
N HIS A 103 2.99 -2.97 -13.03
CA HIS A 103 1.55 -2.71 -13.20
C HIS A 103 0.92 -3.52 -14.35
N LEU A 104 1.72 -4.09 -15.26
CA LEU A 104 1.29 -4.96 -16.35
C LEU A 104 1.54 -6.46 -16.06
N CYS A 105 2.01 -6.80 -14.87
CA CYS A 105 2.21 -8.18 -14.47
C CYS A 105 0.86 -8.91 -14.35
N ASP A 106 0.75 -10.11 -14.90
CA ASP A 106 -0.50 -10.89 -14.82
C ASP A 106 -0.80 -11.37 -13.39
N ASP A 107 0.25 -11.53 -12.57
CA ASP A 107 0.18 -11.90 -11.15
C ASP A 107 0.59 -10.70 -10.27
N TYR A 108 -0.03 -9.54 -10.53
CA TYR A 108 0.26 -8.37 -9.72
C TYR A 108 -0.65 -8.27 -8.48
N ARG A 109 -0.08 -7.73 -7.41
CA ARG A 109 -0.82 -7.32 -6.21
C ARG A 109 -0.67 -5.83 -5.98
N ALA A 110 -1.68 -5.22 -5.40
CA ALA A 110 -1.61 -3.80 -5.09
C ALA A 110 -2.33 -3.49 -3.77
N PHE A 111 -1.68 -2.66 -2.95
CA PHE A 111 -2.26 -2.17 -1.70
C PHE A 111 -3.59 -1.47 -1.96
N GLY A 112 -4.59 -1.72 -1.11
CA GLY A 112 -5.91 -1.12 -1.21
C GLY A 112 -6.73 -1.55 -2.44
N ILE A 113 -6.23 -2.50 -3.26
CA ILE A 113 -6.89 -2.98 -4.47
C ILE A 113 -7.23 -4.47 -4.36
N ASN A 114 -6.25 -5.32 -4.13
CA ASN A 114 -6.41 -6.77 -3.95
C ASN A 114 -5.60 -7.32 -2.77
N MET A 115 -5.10 -6.43 -1.95
CA MET A 115 -4.57 -6.67 -0.62
C MET A 115 -4.85 -5.44 0.25
N ASP A 116 -4.84 -5.59 1.58
CA ASP A 116 -5.16 -4.49 2.49
C ASP A 116 -4.25 -3.28 2.29
N GLY A 117 -4.87 -2.10 2.26
CA GLY A 117 -4.23 -0.80 2.05
C GLY A 117 -4.08 0.03 3.33
N ALA A 118 -3.90 1.32 3.15
CA ALA A 118 -3.44 2.23 4.19
C ALA A 118 -4.52 3.15 4.79
N PHE A 119 -5.80 2.95 4.48
CA PHE A 119 -6.86 3.57 5.28
C PHE A 119 -7.02 2.82 6.60
N ALA A 120 -5.89 2.64 7.30
CA ALA A 120 -5.76 2.01 8.60
C ALA A 120 -4.58 2.64 9.36
N GLU A 121 -4.58 2.51 10.69
CA GLU A 121 -3.48 3.02 11.51
C GLU A 121 -2.14 2.33 11.21
N TYR A 122 -2.17 1.05 10.82
CA TYR A 122 -0.99 0.26 10.47
C TYR A 122 -1.22 -0.54 9.18
N VAL A 123 -0.14 -0.70 8.40
CA VAL A 123 -0.10 -1.51 7.18
C VAL A 123 1.06 -2.48 7.27
N LYS A 124 0.79 -3.74 6.93
CA LYS A 124 1.84 -4.75 6.75
C LYS A 124 2.40 -4.66 5.34
N ILE A 125 3.71 -4.46 5.24
CA ILE A 125 4.45 -4.45 3.99
C ILE A 125 5.07 -5.84 3.81
N PRO A 126 4.65 -6.61 2.82
CA PRO A 126 5.12 -7.98 2.63
C PRO A 126 6.56 -8.04 2.13
N ALA A 127 7.22 -9.16 2.35
CA ALA A 127 8.62 -9.39 2.04
C ALA A 127 9.01 -9.07 0.60
N ASP A 128 8.16 -9.42 -0.36
CA ASP A 128 8.42 -9.15 -1.78
C ASP A 128 8.37 -7.65 -2.13
N ALA A 129 7.51 -6.87 -1.48
CA ALA A 129 7.52 -5.41 -1.62
C ALA A 129 8.80 -4.80 -1.02
N VAL A 130 9.28 -5.35 0.10
CA VAL A 130 10.54 -4.92 0.73
C VAL A 130 11.73 -5.20 -0.21
N ILE A 131 11.85 -6.44 -0.67
CA ILE A 131 13.00 -6.90 -1.50
C ILE A 131 13.02 -6.20 -2.87
N ARG A 132 11.86 -5.91 -3.44
CA ARG A 132 11.74 -5.27 -4.78
C ARG A 132 11.87 -3.76 -4.75
N GLY A 133 12.07 -3.18 -3.57
CA GLY A 133 12.29 -1.74 -3.44
C GLY A 133 11.05 -0.89 -3.66
N ASN A 134 9.87 -1.43 -3.31
CA ASN A 134 8.63 -0.66 -3.37
C ASN A 134 8.61 0.52 -2.39
N LEU A 135 9.45 0.51 -1.34
CA LEU A 135 9.53 1.60 -0.37
C LEU A 135 10.57 2.63 -0.78
N ALA A 136 10.20 3.89 -0.73
CA ALA A 136 11.10 5.03 -0.91
C ALA A 136 11.20 5.82 0.41
N VAL A 137 12.43 6.09 0.85
CA VAL A 137 12.68 6.92 2.05
C VAL A 137 12.32 8.36 1.74
N ILE A 138 11.54 8.97 2.62
CA ILE A 138 11.08 10.36 2.48
C ILE A 138 12.18 11.31 3.01
N PRO A 139 12.64 12.29 2.21
CA PRO A 139 13.56 13.33 2.67
C PRO A 139 12.98 14.16 3.83
N ASP A 140 13.81 14.69 4.69
CA ASP A 140 13.40 15.41 5.90
C ASP A 140 12.53 16.65 5.61
N ASN A 141 12.73 17.29 4.47
CA ASN A 141 12.00 18.48 4.04
C ASN A 141 10.64 18.20 3.40
N ILE A 142 10.24 16.92 3.24
CA ILE A 142 8.95 16.51 2.68
C ILE A 142 8.05 16.02 3.82
N SER A 143 6.84 16.55 3.93
CA SER A 143 5.86 16.10 4.91
C SER A 143 5.24 14.74 4.52
N PRO A 144 4.64 13.99 5.46
CA PRO A 144 3.90 12.78 5.12
C PRO A 144 2.74 13.01 4.14
N ALA A 145 2.07 14.16 4.23
CA ALA A 145 0.97 14.49 3.33
C ALA A 145 1.46 14.72 1.89
N GLU A 146 2.58 15.42 1.71
CA GLU A 146 3.22 15.58 0.40
C GLU A 146 3.71 14.23 -0.14
N ALA A 147 4.29 13.41 0.70
CA ALA A 147 4.78 12.08 0.30
C ALA A 147 3.65 11.11 -0.09
N ALA A 148 2.47 11.22 0.53
CA ALA A 148 1.31 10.39 0.18
C ALA A 148 0.83 10.62 -1.26
N VAL A 149 0.96 11.83 -1.80
CA VAL A 149 0.54 12.17 -3.18
C VAL A 149 1.63 11.94 -4.22
N VAL A 150 2.79 11.41 -3.85
CA VAL A 150 3.86 11.06 -4.81
C VAL A 150 3.40 9.94 -5.76
N GLU A 151 2.55 9.03 -5.30
CA GLU A 151 2.02 7.95 -6.15
C GLU A 151 1.26 8.51 -7.36
N PRO A 152 0.17 9.31 -7.22
CA PRO A 152 -0.53 9.86 -8.37
C PRO A 152 0.34 10.84 -9.19
N MET A 153 1.27 11.55 -8.57
CA MET A 153 2.25 12.37 -9.30
C MET A 153 3.15 11.53 -10.19
N SER A 154 3.58 10.36 -9.73
CA SER A 154 4.41 9.45 -10.52
C SER A 154 3.66 8.89 -11.72
N CYS A 155 2.35 8.59 -11.57
CA CYS A 155 1.49 8.19 -12.67
C CYS A 155 1.37 9.30 -13.73
N ALA A 156 1.14 10.55 -13.29
CA ALA A 156 1.10 11.70 -14.19
C ALA A 156 2.44 11.92 -14.90
N TYR A 157 3.55 11.87 -14.16
CA TYR A 157 4.90 12.02 -14.74
C TYR A 157 5.21 10.96 -15.80
N ASN A 158 4.91 9.69 -15.51
CA ASN A 158 5.10 8.60 -16.46
C ASN A 158 4.25 8.76 -17.76
N GLY A 159 3.15 9.50 -17.69
CA GLY A 159 2.33 9.81 -18.88
C GLY A 159 2.92 10.90 -19.78
N PHE A 160 3.94 11.64 -19.32
CA PHE A 160 4.65 12.69 -20.10
C PHE A 160 5.98 12.21 -20.68
N THR A 161 6.48 11.06 -20.27
CA THR A 161 7.76 10.46 -20.75
C THR A 161 7.51 9.30 -21.69
#